data_2d72c2320708335e585ce21ba99e894c
#
_entry.id   2d72c2320708335e585ce21ba99e894c
#
_cell.length_a   1.000
_cell.length_b   1.000
_cell.length_c   1.000
_cell.angle_alpha   90.00
_cell.angle_beta   90.00
_cell.angle_gamma   90.00
#
_symmetry.space_group_name_H-M   'P 1'
#
loop_
_entity.id
_entity.type
_entity.pdbx_description
1 polymer ?
#
loop_
_entity_poly.entity_id
_entity_poly.type
_entity_poly.pdbx_seq_one_letter_code
_entity_poly.pdbx_strand_id
1 'polypeptide(L)'
;MSILTQIDQWPSDNAVSVVVNGNGAIIDQHGDTARVYPLASVTKLLSAYTFLVALEEEAITLENPAGPEGSTVHHLLAHTAGYDFDSEAIRFAVGTKRGYSNFGFEKLAEHLEQQTGIRMSEYAQEAVFAPLAMANTEIAGSCAKDGRSTAADLAKFAAELLNPTIVAQQTLRDATRVHFENLAGILPGYGRQNPNDWGLGFEIRSSKSPHWTGASHPASTFGHFGQSGTFLWVDPEHRLACVTLTDKDFGQWAVDAWAPFNEQVLNSQTA
;
A
#
# COMPACT_ATOMS: atom_id res chain seq x y z
N MET A 1 -5.12 -27.59 9.48
CA MET A 1 -6.08 -26.44 9.42
C MET A 1 -5.28 -25.23 8.95
N SER A 2 -5.86 -24.44 8.06
CA SER A 2 -5.20 -23.19 7.63
C SER A 2 -5.06 -22.24 8.81
N ILE A 3 -3.92 -21.56 8.89
CA ILE A 3 -3.66 -20.52 9.89
C ILE A 3 -4.60 -19.33 9.70
N LEU A 4 -5.09 -19.12 8.48
CA LEU A 4 -5.96 -18.01 8.14
C LEU A 4 -7.32 -18.07 8.87
N THR A 5 -7.74 -19.23 9.39
CA THR A 5 -8.98 -19.35 10.18
C THR A 5 -8.96 -18.52 11.48
N GLN A 6 -7.79 -18.01 11.90
CA GLN A 6 -7.69 -17.10 13.05
C GLN A 6 -8.48 -15.80 12.87
N ILE A 7 -8.71 -15.36 11.61
CA ILE A 7 -9.49 -14.14 11.35
C ILE A 7 -10.94 -14.26 11.83
N ASP A 8 -11.47 -15.49 12.00
CA ASP A 8 -12.82 -15.72 12.55
C ASP A 8 -12.95 -15.30 14.04
N GLN A 9 -11.80 -15.12 14.73
CA GLN A 9 -11.76 -14.67 16.12
C GLN A 9 -11.69 -13.15 16.27
N TRP A 10 -11.53 -12.42 15.15
CA TRP A 10 -11.45 -10.98 15.16
C TRP A 10 -12.84 -10.35 15.39
N PRO A 11 -12.91 -9.14 15.94
CA PRO A 11 -14.18 -8.48 16.24
C PRO A 11 -14.84 -7.84 15.01
N SER A 12 -14.79 -8.53 13.87
CA SER A 12 -15.41 -8.16 12.60
C SER A 12 -16.55 -9.14 12.29
N ASP A 13 -17.61 -8.66 11.63
CA ASP A 13 -18.68 -9.52 11.17
C ASP A 13 -18.25 -10.32 9.92
N ASN A 14 -17.38 -9.73 9.10
CA ASN A 14 -16.82 -10.37 7.93
C ASN A 14 -15.32 -10.09 7.83
N ALA A 15 -14.57 -11.14 7.56
CA ALA A 15 -13.14 -11.08 7.29
C ALA A 15 -12.77 -12.05 6.17
N VAL A 16 -11.75 -11.72 5.42
CA VAL A 16 -11.15 -12.58 4.39
C VAL A 16 -9.65 -12.40 4.37
N SER A 17 -8.92 -13.50 4.23
CA SER A 17 -7.47 -13.46 4.04
C SER A 17 -7.05 -14.39 2.91
N VAL A 18 -6.06 -13.97 2.12
CA VAL A 18 -5.52 -14.70 0.96
C VAL A 18 -4.01 -14.59 0.99
N VAL A 19 -3.32 -15.72 0.75
CA VAL A 19 -1.86 -15.77 0.58
C VAL A 19 -1.54 -16.12 -0.86
N VAL A 20 -0.66 -15.33 -1.47
CA VAL A 20 -0.20 -15.47 -2.86
C VAL A 20 1.29 -15.78 -2.85
N ASN A 21 1.70 -16.75 -3.66
CA ASN A 21 3.12 -17.11 -3.81
C ASN A 21 3.78 -16.39 -5.00
N GLY A 22 5.10 -16.54 -5.11
CA GLY A 22 5.91 -15.94 -6.16
C GLY A 22 5.58 -16.38 -7.59
N ASN A 23 4.69 -17.33 -7.80
CA ASN A 23 4.18 -17.70 -9.12
C ASN A 23 2.83 -17.04 -9.43
N GLY A 24 2.35 -16.16 -8.53
CA GLY A 24 1.05 -15.51 -8.64
C GLY A 24 -0.14 -16.40 -8.26
N ALA A 25 0.11 -17.60 -7.73
CA ALA A 25 -0.95 -18.51 -7.32
C ALA A 25 -1.41 -18.23 -5.88
N ILE A 26 -2.71 -18.26 -5.65
CA ILE A 26 -3.29 -18.33 -4.31
C ILE A 26 -2.95 -19.71 -3.73
N ILE A 27 -2.23 -19.74 -2.62
CA ILE A 27 -1.79 -20.97 -1.95
C ILE A 27 -2.54 -21.25 -0.66
N ASP A 28 -3.18 -20.24 -0.08
CA ASP A 28 -4.09 -20.37 1.06
C ASP A 28 -5.12 -19.25 1.02
N GLN A 29 -6.35 -19.54 1.46
CA GLN A 29 -7.42 -18.54 1.57
C GLN A 29 -8.46 -18.95 2.61
N HIS A 30 -9.06 -17.96 3.26
CA HIS A 30 -10.17 -18.13 4.18
C HIS A 30 -11.10 -16.92 4.13
N GLY A 31 -12.43 -17.15 4.19
CA GLY A 31 -13.45 -16.12 4.06
C GLY A 31 -13.97 -15.93 2.62
N ASP A 32 -14.89 -14.98 2.42
CA ASP A 32 -15.50 -14.68 1.12
C ASP A 32 -14.60 -13.77 0.28
N THR A 33 -13.89 -14.36 -0.67
CA THR A 33 -12.97 -13.63 -1.54
C THR A 33 -13.64 -12.74 -2.58
N ALA A 34 -14.95 -12.89 -2.80
CA ALA A 34 -15.72 -12.10 -3.78
C ALA A 34 -16.42 -10.88 -3.16
N ARG A 35 -16.50 -10.80 -1.83
CA ARG A 35 -17.07 -9.64 -1.14
C ARG A 35 -16.24 -8.39 -1.37
N VAL A 36 -16.92 -7.29 -1.71
CA VAL A 36 -16.29 -5.96 -1.86
C VAL A 36 -16.13 -5.30 -0.50
N TYR A 37 -14.91 -4.80 -0.22
CA TYR A 37 -14.57 -4.07 0.99
C TYR A 37 -14.05 -2.67 0.66
N PRO A 38 -14.28 -1.66 1.53
CA PRO A 38 -13.54 -0.41 1.46
C PRO A 38 -12.08 -0.66 1.86
N LEU A 39 -11.16 -0.07 1.12
CA LEU A 39 -9.72 -0.31 1.30
C LEU A 39 -9.07 0.69 2.26
N ALA A 40 -9.68 1.84 2.47
CA ALA A 40 -9.02 2.97 3.13
C ALA A 40 -7.60 3.18 2.55
N SER A 41 -6.56 3.28 3.37
CA SER A 41 -5.21 3.59 2.89
C SER A 41 -4.52 2.48 2.08
N VAL A 42 -5.05 1.26 2.03
CA VAL A 42 -4.57 0.24 1.07
C VAL A 42 -4.77 0.72 -0.38
N THR A 43 -5.71 1.64 -0.62
CA THR A 43 -5.89 2.35 -1.90
C THR A 43 -4.58 2.96 -2.41
N LYS A 44 -3.72 3.45 -1.52
CA LYS A 44 -2.44 4.08 -1.92
C LYS A 44 -1.50 3.12 -2.65
N LEU A 45 -1.58 1.82 -2.40
CA LEU A 45 -0.79 0.82 -3.15
C LEU A 45 -1.22 0.80 -4.62
N LEU A 46 -2.53 0.80 -4.87
CA LEU A 46 -3.10 0.83 -6.22
C LEU A 46 -2.74 2.14 -6.91
N SER A 47 -2.88 3.26 -6.21
CA SER A 47 -2.54 4.59 -6.72
C SER A 47 -1.05 4.74 -6.98
N ALA A 48 -0.20 4.29 -6.05
CA ALA A 48 1.25 4.31 -6.23
C ALA A 48 1.66 3.53 -7.48
N TYR A 49 1.10 2.32 -7.65
CA TYR A 49 1.38 1.51 -8.84
C TYR A 49 0.93 2.21 -10.13
N THR A 50 -0.24 2.87 -10.11
CA THR A 50 -0.71 3.68 -11.25
C THR A 50 0.25 4.83 -11.56
N PHE A 51 0.81 5.50 -10.55
CA PHE A 51 1.83 6.53 -10.77
C PHE A 51 3.13 5.94 -11.34
N LEU A 52 3.50 4.68 -11.00
CA LEU A 52 4.64 4.02 -11.63
C LEU A 52 4.41 3.79 -13.13
N VAL A 53 3.19 3.41 -13.53
CA VAL A 53 2.84 3.32 -14.96
C VAL A 53 3.00 4.69 -15.63
N ALA A 54 2.45 5.74 -15.04
CA ALA A 54 2.57 7.11 -15.58
C ALA A 54 4.03 7.60 -15.67
N LEU A 55 4.92 7.14 -14.77
CA LEU A 55 6.35 7.42 -14.83
C LEU A 55 7.02 6.69 -16.01
N GLU A 56 6.67 5.42 -16.26
CA GLU A 56 7.22 4.67 -17.41
C GLU A 56 6.69 5.17 -18.76
N GLU A 57 5.47 5.66 -18.78
CA GLU A 57 4.88 6.31 -19.97
C GLU A 57 5.40 7.74 -20.19
N GLU A 58 6.28 8.22 -19.30
CA GLU A 58 6.80 9.60 -19.32
C GLU A 58 5.71 10.68 -19.24
N ALA A 59 4.52 10.31 -18.79
CA ALA A 59 3.41 11.24 -18.57
C ALA A 59 3.70 12.21 -17.41
N ILE A 60 4.45 11.73 -16.41
CA ILE A 60 5.02 12.52 -15.31
C ILE A 60 6.46 12.08 -15.06
N THR A 61 7.24 12.89 -14.33
CA THR A 61 8.56 12.50 -13.83
C THR A 61 8.68 12.74 -12.33
N LEU A 62 9.62 12.06 -11.67
CA LEU A 62 9.86 12.25 -10.23
C LEU A 62 10.30 13.68 -9.90
N GLU A 63 10.94 14.37 -10.85
CA GLU A 63 11.45 15.73 -10.73
C GLU A 63 10.41 16.81 -11.02
N ASN A 64 9.25 16.45 -11.60
CA ASN A 64 8.21 17.43 -11.86
C ASN A 64 7.85 18.17 -10.57
N PRO A 65 7.87 19.51 -10.56
CA PRO A 65 7.40 20.30 -9.43
C PRO A 65 5.92 20.01 -9.14
N ALA A 66 5.62 19.58 -7.92
CA ALA A 66 4.27 19.26 -7.47
C ALA A 66 4.17 19.44 -5.95
N GLY A 67 3.05 19.95 -5.48
CA GLY A 67 2.85 20.24 -4.05
C GLY A 67 3.40 21.61 -3.63
N PRO A 68 3.89 21.76 -2.39
CA PRO A 68 4.41 23.04 -1.88
C PRO A 68 5.73 23.42 -2.57
N GLU A 69 6.14 24.68 -2.44
CA GLU A 69 7.37 25.19 -3.03
C GLU A 69 8.59 24.32 -2.65
N GLY A 70 9.38 23.91 -3.66
CA GLY A 70 10.52 23.01 -3.51
C GLY A 70 10.17 21.53 -3.44
N SER A 71 8.88 21.16 -3.48
CA SER A 71 8.43 19.78 -3.56
C SER A 71 8.32 19.30 -5.00
N THR A 72 8.43 17.99 -5.18
CA THR A 72 8.27 17.30 -6.46
C THR A 72 7.37 16.08 -6.31
N VAL A 73 6.99 15.44 -7.42
CA VAL A 73 6.30 14.14 -7.45
C VAL A 73 7.00 13.12 -6.54
N HIS A 74 8.36 13.09 -6.55
CA HIS A 74 9.15 12.23 -5.68
C HIS A 74 8.86 12.45 -4.18
N HIS A 75 8.80 13.72 -3.75
CA HIS A 75 8.52 14.06 -2.35
C HIS A 75 7.10 13.68 -1.95
N LEU A 76 6.13 13.85 -2.85
CA LEU A 76 4.73 13.48 -2.59
C LEU A 76 4.57 11.96 -2.46
N LEU A 77 5.12 11.17 -3.40
CA LEU A 77 5.08 9.70 -3.35
C LEU A 77 5.75 9.15 -2.08
N ALA A 78 6.86 9.75 -1.66
CA ALA A 78 7.59 9.30 -0.48
C ALA A 78 7.11 9.94 0.83
N HIS A 79 6.00 10.69 0.86
CA HIS A 79 5.47 11.39 2.03
C HIS A 79 6.47 12.33 2.71
N THR A 80 7.23 13.08 1.91
CA THR A 80 8.24 14.03 2.38
C THR A 80 8.00 15.46 1.93
N ALA A 81 6.85 15.72 1.30
CA ALA A 81 6.47 17.06 0.83
C ALA A 81 6.12 18.04 1.96
N GLY A 82 5.84 17.53 3.17
CA GLY A 82 5.61 18.35 4.35
C GLY A 82 4.16 18.70 4.65
N TYR A 83 3.20 18.23 3.84
CA TYR A 83 1.78 18.43 4.11
C TYR A 83 1.31 17.80 5.43
N ASP A 84 0.25 18.37 5.99
CA ASP A 84 -0.55 17.74 7.03
C ASP A 84 -1.24 16.48 6.50
N PHE A 85 -1.79 15.70 7.42
CA PHE A 85 -2.42 14.40 7.10
C PHE A 85 -3.52 14.54 6.04
N ASP A 86 -4.46 15.47 6.21
CA ASP A 86 -5.69 15.58 5.40
C ASP A 86 -5.98 17.03 4.97
N SER A 87 -4.96 17.90 4.95
CA SER A 87 -5.11 19.32 4.58
C SER A 87 -3.88 19.89 3.89
N GLU A 88 -4.05 21.05 3.25
CA GLU A 88 -2.97 21.79 2.59
C GLU A 88 -1.95 22.44 3.57
N ALA A 89 -2.22 22.37 4.87
CA ALA A 89 -1.34 22.94 5.86
C ALA A 89 0.05 22.30 5.82
N ILE A 90 1.10 23.11 5.82
CA ILE A 90 2.49 22.64 5.86
C ILE A 90 2.92 22.46 7.31
N ARG A 91 3.30 21.23 7.66
CA ARG A 91 3.78 20.85 9.00
C ARG A 91 5.29 20.79 9.09
N PHE A 92 5.96 20.48 7.98
CA PHE A 92 7.42 20.30 7.94
C PHE A 92 7.98 20.90 6.65
N ALA A 93 9.23 21.32 6.69
CA ALA A 93 9.94 21.66 5.47
C ALA A 93 10.12 20.42 4.58
N VAL A 94 10.08 20.61 3.27
CA VAL A 94 10.24 19.56 2.28
C VAL A 94 11.53 18.75 2.55
N GLY A 95 11.42 17.42 2.51
CA GLY A 95 12.56 16.51 2.68
C GLY A 95 13.09 16.36 4.12
N THR A 96 12.46 16.96 5.13
CA THR A 96 13.01 16.94 6.51
C THR A 96 12.39 15.90 7.44
N LYS A 97 11.20 15.43 7.12
CA LYS A 97 10.47 14.41 7.91
C LYS A 97 9.59 13.55 7.01
N ARG A 98 9.26 12.37 7.50
CA ARG A 98 8.24 11.51 6.91
C ARG A 98 6.87 11.93 7.46
N GLY A 99 6.18 12.80 6.73
CA GLY A 99 4.84 13.30 7.06
C GLY A 99 3.79 12.59 6.20
N TYR A 100 3.27 11.46 6.68
CA TYR A 100 2.22 10.71 5.98
C TYR A 100 1.01 11.60 5.70
N SER A 101 0.59 11.69 4.44
CA SER A 101 -0.45 12.61 4.00
C SER A 101 -1.36 12.03 2.91
N ASN A 102 -2.67 12.06 3.15
CA ASN A 102 -3.68 11.81 2.12
C ASN A 102 -3.69 12.97 1.12
N PHE A 103 -3.63 14.20 1.62
CA PHE A 103 -3.63 15.41 0.79
C PHE A 103 -2.48 15.42 -0.22
N GLY A 104 -1.30 14.92 0.15
CA GLY A 104 -0.17 14.75 -0.77
C GLY A 104 -0.49 13.83 -1.94
N PHE A 105 -1.22 12.74 -1.72
CA PHE A 105 -1.68 11.84 -2.79
C PHE A 105 -2.74 12.48 -3.67
N GLU A 106 -3.62 13.29 -3.11
CA GLU A 106 -4.59 14.07 -3.90
C GLU A 106 -3.88 15.08 -4.81
N LYS A 107 -2.79 15.71 -4.35
CA LYS A 107 -1.95 16.56 -5.20
C LYS A 107 -1.21 15.79 -6.30
N LEU A 108 -0.85 14.54 -6.09
CA LEU A 108 -0.34 13.67 -7.16
C LEU A 108 -1.41 13.41 -8.22
N ALA A 109 -2.65 13.12 -7.80
CA ALA A 109 -3.75 12.89 -8.72
C ALA A 109 -4.07 14.15 -9.55
N GLU A 110 -4.14 15.32 -8.90
CA GLU A 110 -4.29 16.60 -9.58
C GLU A 110 -3.16 16.86 -10.60
N HIS A 111 -1.92 16.57 -10.23
CA HIS A 111 -0.77 16.72 -11.11
C HIS A 111 -0.88 15.79 -12.33
N LEU A 112 -1.20 14.50 -12.13
CA LEU A 112 -1.39 13.54 -13.22
C LEU A 112 -2.49 14.02 -14.18
N GLU A 113 -3.63 14.45 -13.64
CA GLU A 113 -4.74 14.96 -14.45
C GLU A 113 -4.35 16.21 -15.24
N GLN A 114 -3.57 17.12 -14.66
CA GLN A 114 -3.05 18.30 -15.34
C GLN A 114 -2.10 17.96 -16.50
N GLN A 115 -1.29 16.93 -16.35
CA GLN A 115 -0.32 16.50 -17.39
C GLN A 115 -1.00 15.70 -18.51
N THR A 116 -1.98 14.88 -18.19
CA THR A 116 -2.56 13.90 -19.13
C THR A 116 -3.96 14.27 -19.63
N GLY A 117 -4.70 15.09 -18.88
CA GLY A 117 -6.12 15.32 -19.10
C GLY A 117 -7.01 14.14 -18.66
N ILE A 118 -6.45 13.11 -18.04
CA ILE A 118 -7.15 11.89 -17.60
C ILE A 118 -7.24 11.88 -16.08
N ARG A 119 -8.44 11.69 -15.55
CA ARG A 119 -8.63 11.57 -14.10
C ARG A 119 -7.88 10.35 -13.54
N MET A 120 -7.35 10.49 -12.34
CA MET A 120 -6.60 9.41 -11.67
C MET A 120 -7.36 8.08 -11.63
N SER A 121 -8.67 8.11 -11.37
CA SER A 121 -9.50 6.90 -11.32
C SER A 121 -9.66 6.21 -12.68
N GLU A 122 -9.74 6.99 -13.76
CA GLU A 122 -9.79 6.48 -15.13
C GLU A 122 -8.44 5.91 -15.55
N TYR A 123 -7.37 6.64 -15.23
CA TYR A 123 -6.01 6.18 -15.48
C TYR A 123 -5.73 4.84 -14.77
N ALA A 124 -6.09 4.72 -13.49
CA ALA A 124 -5.96 3.47 -12.74
C ALA A 124 -6.78 2.32 -13.36
N GLN A 125 -8.00 2.62 -13.80
CA GLN A 125 -8.87 1.63 -14.45
C GLN A 125 -8.24 1.10 -15.75
N GLU A 126 -7.73 1.97 -16.60
CA GLU A 126 -7.19 1.61 -17.92
C GLU A 126 -5.79 0.99 -17.81
N ALA A 127 -4.92 1.56 -16.98
CA ALA A 127 -3.52 1.18 -16.89
C ALA A 127 -3.25 0.01 -15.93
N VAL A 128 -4.12 -0.23 -14.95
CA VAL A 128 -3.87 -1.25 -13.92
C VAL A 128 -5.03 -2.23 -13.77
N PHE A 129 -6.27 -1.75 -13.51
CA PHE A 129 -7.33 -2.67 -13.12
C PHE A 129 -7.82 -3.53 -14.28
N ALA A 130 -7.99 -2.96 -15.47
CA ALA A 130 -8.42 -3.70 -16.65
C ALA A 130 -7.35 -4.72 -17.12
N PRO A 131 -6.05 -4.37 -17.25
CA PRO A 131 -5.01 -5.32 -17.60
C PRO A 131 -4.89 -6.49 -16.61
N LEU A 132 -5.07 -6.24 -15.31
CA LEU A 132 -5.04 -7.28 -14.27
C LEU A 132 -6.39 -8.01 -14.10
N ALA A 133 -7.39 -7.68 -14.89
CA ALA A 133 -8.75 -8.22 -14.78
C ALA A 133 -9.35 -8.07 -13.36
N MET A 134 -9.11 -6.91 -12.73
CA MET A 134 -9.64 -6.54 -11.40
C MET A 134 -11.04 -5.90 -11.53
N ALA A 135 -11.99 -6.69 -11.98
CA ALA A 135 -13.32 -6.22 -12.40
C ALA A 135 -14.19 -5.64 -11.25
N ASN A 136 -13.84 -5.94 -9.99
CA ASN A 136 -14.56 -5.46 -8.80
C ASN A 136 -13.75 -4.42 -8.02
N THR A 137 -12.79 -3.76 -8.68
CA THR A 137 -11.91 -2.76 -8.07
C THR A 137 -12.17 -1.40 -8.68
N GLU A 138 -12.33 -0.39 -7.84
CA GLU A 138 -12.52 1.00 -8.25
C GLU A 138 -11.89 1.96 -7.24
N ILE A 139 -11.59 3.19 -7.70
CA ILE A 139 -11.30 4.35 -6.85
C ILE A 139 -12.46 5.33 -7.04
N ALA A 140 -13.42 5.29 -6.11
CA ALA A 140 -14.67 6.04 -6.23
C ALA A 140 -14.56 7.54 -5.87
N GLY A 141 -13.45 7.94 -5.22
CA GLY A 141 -13.22 9.30 -4.73
C GLY A 141 -11.72 9.59 -4.63
N SER A 142 -11.24 9.90 -3.42
CA SER A 142 -9.82 10.18 -3.17
C SER A 142 -8.94 8.97 -3.49
N CYS A 143 -7.92 9.18 -4.29
CA CYS A 143 -6.91 8.15 -4.61
C CYS A 143 -6.06 7.75 -3.38
N ALA A 144 -6.19 8.49 -2.28
CA ALA A 144 -5.53 8.18 -1.02
C ALA A 144 -6.28 7.17 -0.16
N LYS A 145 -7.62 7.03 -0.31
CA LYS A 145 -8.43 6.30 0.69
C LYS A 145 -9.75 5.70 0.21
N ASP A 146 -10.27 6.12 -0.95
CA ASP A 146 -11.64 5.74 -1.37
C ASP A 146 -11.67 4.61 -2.40
N GLY A 147 -10.67 3.74 -2.37
CA GLY A 147 -10.65 2.49 -3.12
C GLY A 147 -11.60 1.46 -2.52
N ARG A 148 -12.17 0.66 -3.40
CA ARG A 148 -12.97 -0.53 -3.04
C ARG A 148 -12.50 -1.71 -3.88
N SER A 149 -12.42 -2.88 -3.29
CA SER A 149 -11.97 -4.08 -3.99
C SER A 149 -12.44 -5.35 -3.29
N THR A 150 -12.18 -6.48 -3.92
CA THR A 150 -12.33 -7.83 -3.36
C THR A 150 -10.96 -8.42 -3.04
N ALA A 151 -10.91 -9.42 -2.14
CA ALA A 151 -9.66 -10.12 -1.89
C ALA A 151 -9.17 -10.90 -3.14
N ALA A 152 -10.08 -11.36 -3.98
CA ALA A 152 -9.75 -12.01 -5.25
C ALA A 152 -9.05 -11.06 -6.23
N ASP A 153 -9.50 -9.81 -6.34
CA ASP A 153 -8.85 -8.82 -7.21
C ASP A 153 -7.52 -8.35 -6.61
N LEU A 154 -7.47 -8.10 -5.30
CA LEU A 154 -6.21 -7.74 -4.64
C LEU A 154 -5.17 -8.88 -4.66
N ALA A 155 -5.59 -10.14 -4.75
CA ALA A 155 -4.66 -11.26 -4.97
C ALA A 155 -3.98 -11.17 -6.34
N LYS A 156 -4.68 -10.73 -7.39
CA LYS A 156 -4.09 -10.46 -8.71
C LYS A 156 -3.10 -9.31 -8.65
N PHE A 157 -3.45 -8.25 -7.93
CA PHE A 157 -2.53 -7.13 -7.71
C PHE A 157 -1.31 -7.53 -6.86
N ALA A 158 -1.48 -8.36 -5.84
CA ALA A 158 -0.38 -8.92 -5.06
C ALA A 158 0.55 -9.79 -5.92
N ALA A 159 0.00 -10.57 -6.86
CA ALA A 159 0.78 -11.33 -7.84
C ALA A 159 1.59 -10.41 -8.76
N GLU A 160 1.01 -9.29 -9.18
CA GLU A 160 1.68 -8.25 -9.97
C GLU A 160 2.82 -7.59 -9.17
N LEU A 161 2.64 -7.33 -7.89
CA LEU A 161 3.70 -6.81 -7.02
C LEU A 161 4.83 -7.82 -6.76
N LEU A 162 4.58 -9.11 -6.90
CA LEU A 162 5.60 -10.17 -6.82
C LEU A 162 6.33 -10.40 -8.15
N ASN A 163 5.64 -10.26 -9.28
CA ASN A 163 6.18 -10.44 -10.63
C ASN A 163 5.51 -9.43 -11.57
N PRO A 164 6.01 -8.20 -11.67
CA PRO A 164 5.37 -7.16 -12.46
C PRO A 164 5.36 -7.49 -13.96
N THR A 165 4.21 -7.28 -14.57
CA THR A 165 3.96 -7.47 -16.01
C THR A 165 3.57 -6.17 -16.71
N ILE A 166 3.06 -5.19 -15.95
CA ILE A 166 2.65 -3.87 -16.46
C ILE A 166 3.83 -2.89 -16.43
N VAL A 167 4.57 -2.85 -15.32
CA VAL A 167 5.79 -2.02 -15.21
C VAL A 167 7.04 -2.89 -15.28
N ALA A 168 8.17 -2.30 -15.62
CA ALA A 168 9.45 -3.00 -15.59
C ALA A 168 9.79 -3.44 -14.14
N GLN A 169 10.38 -4.63 -14.01
CA GLN A 169 10.80 -5.14 -12.70
C GLN A 169 11.76 -4.17 -11.97
N GLN A 170 12.56 -3.42 -12.72
CA GLN A 170 13.46 -2.41 -12.15
C GLN A 170 12.67 -1.25 -11.54
N THR A 171 11.62 -0.78 -12.20
CA THR A 171 10.74 0.29 -11.71
C THR A 171 10.10 -0.08 -10.39
N LEU A 172 9.55 -1.31 -10.28
CA LEU A 172 8.98 -1.77 -9.02
C LEU A 172 10.04 -1.93 -7.91
N ARG A 173 11.22 -2.48 -8.24
CA ARG A 173 12.33 -2.56 -7.27
C ARG A 173 12.76 -1.19 -6.77
N ASP A 174 12.88 -0.21 -7.66
CA ASP A 174 13.20 1.15 -7.27
C ASP A 174 12.10 1.77 -6.41
N ALA A 175 10.84 1.56 -6.75
CA ALA A 175 9.71 2.07 -5.99
C ALA A 175 9.59 1.47 -4.58
N THR A 176 10.02 0.22 -4.39
CA THR A 176 9.92 -0.51 -3.12
C THR A 176 11.21 -0.53 -2.30
N ARG A 177 12.24 0.25 -2.69
CA ARG A 177 13.38 0.58 -1.83
C ARG A 177 13.14 1.85 -1.04
N VAL A 178 13.97 2.12 -0.03
CA VAL A 178 13.88 3.34 0.78
C VAL A 178 14.23 4.58 -0.06
N HIS A 179 13.36 5.58 -0.02
CA HIS A 179 13.59 6.92 -0.55
C HIS A 179 13.66 7.92 0.59
N PHE A 180 14.56 8.91 0.51
CA PHE A 180 14.82 9.89 1.57
C PHE A 180 15.12 9.20 2.91
N GLU A 181 16.29 8.59 3.00
CA GLU A 181 16.74 7.81 4.15
C GLU A 181 16.81 8.63 5.46
N ASN A 182 16.76 7.93 6.60
CA ASN A 182 16.96 8.48 7.94
C ASN A 182 15.91 9.51 8.39
N LEU A 183 14.73 9.52 7.78
CA LEU A 183 13.65 10.41 8.17
C LEU A 183 12.75 9.77 9.23
N ALA A 184 12.61 10.47 10.38
CA ALA A 184 11.65 10.08 11.39
C ALA A 184 10.23 10.45 10.98
N GLY A 185 9.24 9.67 11.46
CA GLY A 185 7.82 9.92 11.25
C GLY A 185 6.95 9.15 12.22
N ILE A 186 5.65 9.21 12.01
CA ILE A 186 4.65 8.46 12.80
C ILE A 186 4.08 7.35 11.91
N LEU A 187 4.06 6.14 12.43
CA LEU A 187 3.29 5.03 11.90
C LEU A 187 1.98 4.96 12.70
N PRO A 188 0.81 5.22 12.07
CA PRO A 188 -0.47 5.26 12.78
C PRO A 188 -0.71 3.98 13.59
N GLY A 189 -1.12 4.13 14.85
CA GLY A 189 -1.32 3.01 15.77
C GLY A 189 -0.06 2.39 16.38
N TYR A 190 1.12 2.61 15.77
CA TYR A 190 2.41 2.02 16.18
C TYR A 190 3.42 3.08 16.67
N GLY A 191 3.02 4.35 16.66
CA GLY A 191 3.80 5.44 17.25
C GLY A 191 4.93 5.97 16.37
N ARG A 192 5.88 6.66 17.00
CA ARG A 192 7.03 7.27 16.33
C ARG A 192 8.04 6.21 15.92
N GLN A 193 8.43 6.25 14.64
CA GLN A 193 9.51 5.45 14.07
C GLN A 193 10.69 6.34 13.68
N ASN A 194 11.91 5.84 13.88
CA ASN A 194 13.13 6.53 13.49
C ASN A 194 14.22 5.52 13.09
N PRO A 195 14.42 5.26 11.80
CA PRO A 195 13.72 5.85 10.65
C PRO A 195 12.27 5.35 10.48
N ASN A 196 11.44 6.12 9.74
CA ASN A 196 10.15 5.70 9.22
C ASN A 196 10.27 5.54 7.70
N ASP A 197 10.79 4.41 7.26
CA ASP A 197 11.18 4.15 5.89
C ASP A 197 9.98 3.91 4.97
N TRP A 198 10.05 4.52 3.78
CA TRP A 198 9.05 4.43 2.72
C TRP A 198 9.73 4.42 1.35
N GLY A 199 9.11 3.73 0.41
CA GLY A 199 9.39 3.83 -1.00
C GLY A 199 8.51 4.88 -1.69
N LEU A 200 8.23 4.69 -2.98
CA LEU A 200 7.34 5.54 -3.76
C LEU A 200 5.88 5.11 -3.55
N GLY A 201 5.29 5.52 -2.45
CA GLY A 201 3.91 5.18 -2.07
C GLY A 201 3.74 3.83 -1.37
N PHE A 202 4.83 3.10 -1.14
CA PHE A 202 4.87 1.83 -0.40
C PHE A 202 5.50 2.04 0.97
N GLU A 203 4.81 1.63 2.02
CA GLU A 203 5.40 1.56 3.36
C GLU A 203 6.38 0.40 3.41
N ILE A 204 7.61 0.64 3.88
CA ILE A 204 8.65 -0.39 3.99
C ILE A 204 8.83 -0.73 5.46
N ARG A 205 8.80 -2.03 5.78
CA ARG A 205 8.98 -2.51 7.15
C ARG A 205 10.29 -2.03 7.76
N SER A 206 11.41 -2.25 7.07
CA SER A 206 12.73 -1.86 7.55
C SER A 206 12.98 -2.33 9.00
N SER A 207 13.52 -1.47 9.85
CA SER A 207 13.78 -1.73 11.27
C SER A 207 12.66 -1.25 12.21
N LYS A 208 11.48 -0.92 11.68
CA LYS A 208 10.36 -0.42 12.50
C LYS A 208 9.93 -1.42 13.58
N SER A 209 9.74 -0.91 14.79
CA SER A 209 9.25 -1.69 15.93
C SER A 209 8.60 -0.74 16.95
N PRO A 210 7.32 -0.99 17.36
CA PRO A 210 6.43 -2.04 16.86
C PRO A 210 6.01 -1.82 15.40
N HIS A 211 5.53 -2.90 14.74
CA HIS A 211 5.07 -2.89 13.37
C HIS A 211 3.86 -3.83 13.18
N TRP A 212 3.04 -3.60 12.16
CA TRP A 212 1.84 -4.39 11.87
C TRP A 212 2.15 -5.75 11.21
N THR A 213 3.31 -5.91 10.58
CA THR A 213 3.80 -7.22 10.14
C THR A 213 4.51 -7.94 11.28
N GLY A 214 4.73 -9.25 11.15
CA GLY A 214 5.43 -10.05 12.14
C GLY A 214 6.92 -9.70 12.30
N ALA A 215 7.52 -10.10 13.40
CA ALA A 215 8.92 -9.78 13.72
C ALA A 215 9.93 -10.45 12.76
N SER A 216 9.60 -11.65 12.24
CA SER A 216 10.44 -12.41 11.30
C SER A 216 10.34 -11.91 9.85
N HIS A 217 9.41 -11.00 9.55
CA HIS A 217 9.35 -10.43 8.19
C HIS A 217 10.65 -9.70 7.86
N PRO A 218 11.22 -9.92 6.67
CA PRO A 218 12.41 -9.22 6.22
C PRO A 218 12.25 -7.70 6.23
N ALA A 219 13.36 -6.99 6.36
CA ALA A 219 13.38 -5.53 6.30
C ALA A 219 12.87 -4.98 4.95
N SER A 220 13.00 -5.77 3.89
CA SER A 220 12.52 -5.49 2.54
C SER A 220 11.00 -5.66 2.36
N THR A 221 10.29 -6.22 3.35
CA THR A 221 8.82 -6.34 3.30
C THR A 221 8.19 -4.96 3.14
N PHE A 222 7.27 -4.84 2.20
CA PHE A 222 6.57 -3.60 1.92
C PHE A 222 5.06 -3.81 1.80
N GLY A 223 4.30 -2.74 1.87
CA GLY A 223 2.84 -2.82 1.76
C GLY A 223 2.15 -1.60 2.33
N HIS A 224 0.95 -1.78 2.78
CA HIS A 224 0.17 -0.76 3.49
C HIS A 224 -0.98 -1.39 4.27
N PHE A 225 -1.45 -0.69 5.29
CA PHE A 225 -2.70 -1.01 5.96
C PHE A 225 -3.68 0.17 5.91
N GLY A 226 -4.97 -0.11 6.13
CA GLY A 226 -6.04 0.86 6.03
C GLY A 226 -6.88 0.98 7.29
N GLN A 227 -7.43 2.19 7.50
CA GLN A 227 -8.34 2.48 8.62
C GLN A 227 -9.58 1.57 8.63
N SER A 228 -9.96 1.01 7.49
CA SER A 228 -11.07 0.03 7.38
C SER A 228 -10.72 -1.38 7.86
N GLY A 229 -9.61 -1.57 8.58
CA GLY A 229 -9.19 -2.87 9.08
C GLY A 229 -8.65 -3.80 8.00
N THR A 230 -7.94 -3.25 7.05
CA THR A 230 -7.44 -3.93 5.86
C THR A 230 -5.93 -3.83 5.77
N PHE A 231 -5.26 -4.81 5.17
CA PHE A 231 -3.85 -4.71 4.84
C PHE A 231 -3.48 -5.57 3.62
N LEU A 232 -2.39 -5.17 2.97
CA LEU A 232 -1.67 -5.96 2.00
C LEU A 232 -0.17 -5.79 2.26
N TRP A 233 0.54 -6.91 2.42
CA TRP A 233 1.99 -6.92 2.48
C TRP A 233 2.58 -7.85 1.42
N VAL A 234 3.78 -7.52 0.98
CA VAL A 234 4.61 -8.30 0.06
C VAL A 234 5.96 -8.53 0.70
N ASP A 235 6.38 -9.76 0.76
CA ASP A 235 7.72 -10.21 1.17
C ASP A 235 8.48 -10.66 -0.08
N PRO A 236 9.39 -9.85 -0.60
CA PRO A 236 10.12 -10.18 -1.83
C PRO A 236 11.17 -11.27 -1.61
N GLU A 237 11.66 -11.49 -0.40
CA GLU A 237 12.67 -12.50 -0.10
C GLU A 237 12.08 -13.90 -0.11
N HIS A 238 10.93 -14.10 0.53
CA HIS A 238 10.23 -15.38 0.52
C HIS A 238 9.26 -15.49 -0.68
N ARG A 239 9.12 -14.42 -1.47
CA ARG A 239 8.21 -14.33 -2.61
C ARG A 239 6.77 -14.68 -2.22
N LEU A 240 6.30 -14.04 -1.18
CA LEU A 240 4.96 -14.19 -0.62
C LEU A 240 4.26 -12.83 -0.51
N ALA A 241 2.95 -12.85 -0.62
CA ALA A 241 2.12 -11.71 -0.29
C ALA A 241 0.86 -12.17 0.45
N CYS A 242 0.36 -11.32 1.33
CA CYS A 242 -0.90 -11.57 2.03
C CYS A 242 -1.81 -10.36 1.93
N VAL A 243 -3.05 -10.63 1.58
CA VAL A 243 -4.16 -9.67 1.56
C VAL A 243 -5.12 -10.06 2.65
N THR A 244 -5.49 -9.11 3.51
CA THR A 244 -6.54 -9.32 4.52
C THR A 244 -7.47 -8.13 4.55
N LEU A 245 -8.77 -8.40 4.45
CA LEU A 245 -9.82 -7.39 4.43
C LEU A 245 -10.85 -7.73 5.52
N THR A 246 -11.31 -6.71 6.22
CA THR A 246 -12.38 -6.82 7.22
C THR A 246 -13.40 -5.69 7.08
N ASP A 247 -14.53 -5.80 7.74
CA ASP A 247 -15.52 -4.74 7.90
C ASP A 247 -15.48 -4.08 9.30
N LYS A 248 -14.34 -4.20 9.98
CA LYS A 248 -14.08 -3.59 11.29
C LYS A 248 -12.96 -2.57 11.19
N ASP A 249 -13.25 -1.33 11.53
CA ASP A 249 -12.24 -0.27 11.54
C ASP A 249 -11.01 -0.64 12.38
N PHE A 250 -9.84 -0.22 11.89
CA PHE A 250 -8.57 -0.34 12.58
C PHE A 250 -8.66 0.29 13.98
N GLY A 251 -8.09 -0.38 14.94
CA GLY A 251 -8.04 0.06 16.33
C GLY A 251 -7.14 -0.85 17.15
N GLN A 252 -7.25 -0.82 18.46
CA GLN A 252 -6.41 -1.61 19.35
C GLN A 252 -6.45 -3.11 19.03
N TRP A 253 -7.62 -3.63 18.66
CA TRP A 253 -7.77 -5.03 18.26
C TRP A 253 -6.82 -5.43 17.12
N ALA A 254 -6.65 -4.54 16.13
CA ALA A 254 -5.79 -4.78 14.99
C ALA A 254 -4.30 -4.70 15.38
N VAL A 255 -3.95 -3.73 16.24
CA VAL A 255 -2.60 -3.62 16.80
C VAL A 255 -2.19 -4.90 17.54
N ASP A 256 -3.13 -5.49 18.30
CA ASP A 256 -2.88 -6.70 19.09
C ASP A 256 -2.87 -7.97 18.22
N ALA A 257 -3.71 -8.02 17.16
CA ALA A 257 -3.94 -9.24 16.38
C ALA A 257 -3.02 -9.37 15.16
N TRP A 258 -2.68 -8.27 14.46
CA TRP A 258 -2.06 -8.35 13.14
C TRP A 258 -0.62 -8.85 13.15
N ALA A 259 0.23 -8.34 14.05
CA ALA A 259 1.63 -8.77 14.09
C ALA A 259 1.77 -10.27 14.40
N PRO A 260 1.10 -10.84 15.42
CA PRO A 260 1.12 -12.29 15.65
C PRO A 260 0.52 -13.11 14.50
N PHE A 261 -0.56 -12.63 13.88
CA PHE A 261 -1.18 -13.29 12.73
C PHE A 261 -0.21 -13.34 11.54
N ASN A 262 0.34 -12.19 11.14
CA ASN A 262 1.27 -12.11 10.02
C ASN A 262 2.54 -12.92 10.25
N GLU A 263 3.05 -12.98 11.49
CA GLU A 263 4.16 -13.85 11.88
C GLU A 263 3.84 -15.33 11.60
N GLN A 264 2.66 -15.77 11.99
CA GLN A 264 2.25 -17.16 11.80
C GLN A 264 1.96 -17.47 10.32
N VAL A 265 1.41 -16.52 9.57
CA VAL A 265 1.23 -16.66 8.10
C VAL A 265 2.58 -16.89 7.45
N LEU A 266 3.58 -16.04 7.70
CA LEU A 266 4.91 -16.19 7.13
C LEU A 266 5.53 -17.55 7.50
N ASN A 267 5.57 -17.90 8.80
CA ASN A 267 6.16 -19.13 9.27
C ASN A 267 5.50 -20.39 8.70
N SER A 268 4.17 -20.35 8.48
CA SER A 268 3.43 -21.48 7.90
C SER A 268 3.76 -21.76 6.44
N GLN A 269 4.29 -20.79 5.73
CA GLN A 269 4.60 -20.89 4.31
C GLN A 269 6.11 -21.06 4.03
N THR A 270 6.96 -20.86 5.06
CA THR A 270 8.42 -20.92 4.94
C THR A 270 9.05 -22.09 5.72
N ALA A 271 8.24 -22.89 6.44
CA ALA A 271 8.65 -24.04 7.24
C ALA A 271 9.01 -25.29 6.42
#